data_d25447b0a36a8f37765b929bafa49211
#
_entry.id   d25447b0a36a8f37765b929bafa49211
#
_cell.length_a   1.000
_cell.length_b   1.000
_cell.length_c   1.000
_cell.angle_alpha   90.00
_cell.angle_beta   90.00
_cell.angle_gamma   90.00
#
_symmetry.space_group_name_H-M   'P 1'
#
loop_
_entity.id
_entity.type
_entity.pdbx_description
1 polymer ?
#
loop_
_entity_poly.entity_id
_entity_poly.type
_entity_poly.pdbx_seq_one_letter_code
_entity_poly.pdbx_strand_id
1 'polypeptide(L)'
;MVRVLCLLVFLLPVLAWGQAKFHLESFHGRQGYVLENERFRVTALRGGGHLAEIRFKSEDAKKSVNPMRVPHYQTIEPYQYVPSKHDALYSDSPHRWLSSGYMGHLLCFPSFGPPSSDDEVRNHLGNHGEAPIVEWKQHRVDYPPGEVKLWYSAELPKTQFRVERAVTVRARESVVHVEEWVENLALFDRPVNWVQHATFGPPFAEPGKNVLDVSATKGEVGPSNSRTNSLQAGAAVVWPNGTSRDGKPVSLREFQAPGKSGTYYALLMDPARPTGYFTMYHKDYPVLIGYLFPTSDNPWIGDWQENQSNTSLPWEGKVVARGMEFGTTPFAEGLQKSIERGKMFGVPTFRWIGGRKKVKTSWTAFLAEIPPGFAGVEDVRVEPRRIVVRERGTGKEIAIDNTHPTF
;
A
#
# COMPACT_ATOMS: atom_id res chain seq x y z
N MET A 1 26.21 -65.73 -31.26
CA MET A 1 25.66 -64.43 -31.66
C MET A 1 24.98 -63.78 -30.46
N VAL A 2 25.68 -62.88 -29.77
CA VAL A 2 25.15 -62.14 -28.59
C VAL A 2 24.59 -60.81 -29.11
N ARG A 3 23.29 -60.60 -28.94
CA ARG A 3 22.64 -59.30 -29.25
C ARG A 3 22.78 -58.35 -28.05
N VAL A 4 23.58 -57.29 -28.21
CA VAL A 4 23.69 -56.21 -27.25
C VAL A 4 22.50 -55.29 -27.50
N LEU A 5 21.61 -55.17 -26.48
CA LEU A 5 20.48 -54.24 -26.47
C LEU A 5 20.96 -52.91 -25.89
N CYS A 6 21.19 -51.90 -26.73
CA CYS A 6 21.46 -50.53 -26.27
C CYS A 6 20.16 -49.88 -25.77
N LEU A 7 20.03 -49.70 -24.46
CA LEU A 7 19.00 -48.86 -23.85
C LEU A 7 19.38 -47.38 -24.04
N LEU A 8 18.68 -46.68 -24.92
CA LEU A 8 18.75 -45.24 -25.02
C LEU A 8 17.91 -44.62 -23.86
N VAL A 9 18.59 -44.14 -22.83
CA VAL A 9 17.96 -43.35 -21.76
C VAL A 9 17.75 -41.93 -22.30
N PHE A 10 16.53 -41.58 -22.67
CA PHE A 10 16.13 -40.20 -22.94
C PHE A 10 16.08 -39.43 -21.62
N LEU A 11 17.15 -38.70 -21.32
CA LEU A 11 17.12 -37.63 -20.32
C LEU A 11 16.23 -36.50 -20.86
N LEU A 12 14.95 -36.49 -20.48
CA LEU A 12 14.10 -35.35 -20.66
C LEU A 12 14.72 -34.21 -19.82
N PRO A 13 14.96 -33.02 -20.40
CA PRO A 13 15.40 -31.90 -19.60
C PRO A 13 14.27 -31.57 -18.60
N VAL A 14 14.52 -31.77 -17.31
CA VAL A 14 13.70 -31.23 -16.25
C VAL A 14 13.84 -29.73 -16.42
N LEU A 15 12.86 -29.09 -17.07
CA LEU A 15 12.69 -27.65 -17.06
C LEU A 15 12.65 -27.25 -15.58
N ALA A 16 13.74 -26.68 -15.08
CA ALA A 16 13.78 -26.10 -13.75
C ALA A 16 12.73 -24.98 -13.70
N TRP A 17 11.55 -25.33 -13.23
CA TRP A 17 10.50 -24.35 -12.97
C TRP A 17 11.07 -23.40 -11.94
N GLY A 18 11.13 -22.10 -12.26
CA GLY A 18 11.50 -21.09 -11.30
C GLY A 18 10.67 -21.33 -10.03
N GLN A 19 11.31 -21.35 -8.87
CA GLN A 19 10.64 -21.62 -7.61
C GLN A 19 10.39 -20.31 -6.88
N ALA A 20 9.12 -20.07 -6.53
CA ALA A 20 8.81 -19.09 -5.49
C ALA A 20 9.10 -19.72 -4.12
N LYS A 21 9.67 -18.95 -3.19
CA LYS A 21 10.09 -19.43 -1.86
C LYS A 21 9.75 -18.44 -0.77
N PHE A 22 9.67 -18.96 0.44
CA PHE A 22 9.47 -18.22 1.69
C PHE A 22 10.64 -18.47 2.64
N HIS A 23 11.03 -17.43 3.37
CA HIS A 23 11.94 -17.52 4.50
C HIS A 23 11.74 -16.35 5.48
N LEU A 24 12.30 -16.51 6.68
CA LEU A 24 12.36 -15.45 7.68
C LEU A 24 13.65 -14.67 7.53
N GLU A 25 13.58 -13.35 7.60
CA GLU A 25 14.75 -12.49 7.51
C GLU A 25 14.54 -11.20 8.33
N SER A 26 15.61 -10.63 8.86
CA SER A 26 15.54 -9.32 9.48
C SER A 26 15.57 -8.24 8.41
N PHE A 27 14.59 -7.35 8.40
CA PHE A 27 14.53 -6.19 7.52
C PHE A 27 14.60 -4.91 8.35
N HIS A 28 15.69 -4.16 8.24
CA HIS A 28 15.96 -2.95 9.04
C HIS A 28 15.74 -3.16 10.56
N GLY A 29 16.22 -4.28 11.08
CA GLY A 29 16.13 -4.64 12.50
C GLY A 29 14.76 -5.21 12.94
N ARG A 30 13.81 -5.37 12.01
CA ARG A 30 12.46 -5.92 12.26
C ARG A 30 12.31 -7.33 11.69
N GLN A 31 11.45 -8.14 12.31
CA GLN A 31 11.19 -9.49 11.84
C GLN A 31 10.35 -9.47 10.55
N GLY A 32 10.90 -10.02 9.46
CA GLY A 32 10.27 -10.06 8.16
C GLY A 32 9.93 -11.48 7.71
N TYR A 33 8.81 -11.59 7.02
CA TYR A 33 8.31 -12.73 6.24
C TYR A 33 8.60 -12.43 4.77
N VAL A 34 9.56 -13.13 4.18
CA VAL A 34 10.00 -12.87 2.81
C VAL A 34 9.40 -13.88 1.87
N LEU A 35 8.74 -13.40 0.83
CA LEU A 35 8.30 -14.17 -0.33
C LEU A 35 9.08 -13.68 -1.55
N GLU A 36 9.71 -14.59 -2.27
CA GLU A 36 10.47 -14.19 -3.45
C GLU A 36 10.49 -15.30 -4.53
N ASN A 37 10.73 -14.87 -5.74
CA ASN A 37 11.10 -15.75 -6.85
C ASN A 37 12.46 -15.31 -7.42
N GLU A 38 12.81 -15.71 -8.63
CA GLU A 38 14.09 -15.40 -9.26
C GLU A 38 14.28 -13.91 -9.57
N ARG A 39 13.20 -13.12 -9.73
CA ARG A 39 13.26 -11.71 -10.17
C ARG A 39 12.54 -10.72 -9.27
N PHE A 40 11.74 -11.18 -8.31
CA PHE A 40 10.84 -10.33 -7.53
C PHE A 40 10.89 -10.73 -6.05
N ARG A 41 10.78 -9.75 -5.16
CA ARG A 41 10.82 -9.95 -3.71
C ARG A 41 9.83 -9.04 -3.00
N VAL A 42 9.15 -9.62 -2.02
CA VAL A 42 8.22 -8.94 -1.11
C VAL A 42 8.58 -9.29 0.33
N THR A 43 8.64 -8.30 1.21
CA THR A 43 8.85 -8.49 2.65
C THR A 43 7.68 -7.94 3.42
N ALA A 44 6.98 -8.83 4.14
CA ALA A 44 5.94 -8.46 5.10
C ALA A 44 6.53 -8.48 6.51
N LEU A 45 6.21 -7.48 7.33
CA LEU A 45 6.72 -7.37 8.70
C LEU A 45 5.77 -8.03 9.70
N ARG A 46 6.32 -8.67 10.71
CA ARG A 46 5.55 -9.25 11.83
C ARG A 46 4.84 -8.16 12.63
N GLY A 47 5.49 -7.05 12.93
CA GLY A 47 4.84 -5.92 13.59
C GLY A 47 4.02 -5.09 12.61
N GLY A 48 2.71 -4.96 12.87
CA GLY A 48 1.78 -4.19 12.05
C GLY A 48 1.40 -4.80 10.71
N GLY A 49 1.97 -5.93 10.31
CA GLY A 49 1.68 -6.58 9.03
C GLY A 49 2.06 -5.75 7.79
N HIS A 50 2.98 -4.78 7.95
CA HIS A 50 3.37 -3.87 6.88
C HIS A 50 4.08 -4.60 5.74
N LEU A 51 3.81 -4.25 4.46
CA LEU A 51 4.67 -4.64 3.36
C LEU A 51 5.77 -3.59 3.19
N ALA A 52 6.96 -3.91 3.67
CA ALA A 52 8.08 -2.97 3.76
C ALA A 52 8.95 -2.96 2.51
N GLU A 53 8.84 -3.99 1.69
CA GLU A 53 9.63 -4.15 0.48
C GLU A 53 8.79 -4.79 -0.62
N ILE A 54 8.82 -4.19 -1.80
CA ILE A 54 8.29 -4.73 -3.05
C ILE A 54 9.28 -4.30 -4.12
N ARG A 55 10.19 -5.18 -4.56
CA ARG A 55 11.24 -4.79 -5.50
C ARG A 55 11.62 -5.88 -6.50
N PHE A 56 12.23 -5.49 -7.58
CA PHE A 56 12.95 -6.40 -8.43
C PHE A 56 14.22 -6.92 -7.73
N LYS A 57 14.59 -8.14 -8.03
CA LYS A 57 15.91 -8.70 -7.75
C LYS A 57 16.77 -8.47 -8.98
N SER A 58 17.73 -7.55 -8.89
CA SER A 58 18.62 -7.19 -9.99
C SER A 58 19.96 -6.72 -9.43
N GLU A 59 21.03 -6.96 -10.17
CA GLU A 59 22.35 -6.38 -9.87
C GLU A 59 22.41 -4.87 -10.21
N ASP A 60 21.55 -4.41 -11.12
CA ASP A 60 21.37 -2.98 -11.37
C ASP A 60 20.63 -2.34 -10.19
N ALA A 61 21.33 -1.49 -9.44
CA ALA A 61 20.81 -0.79 -8.27
C ALA A 61 19.60 0.11 -8.60
N LYS A 62 19.51 0.67 -9.81
CA LYS A 62 18.37 1.47 -10.24
C LYS A 62 17.13 0.63 -10.48
N LYS A 63 17.31 -0.59 -10.98
CA LYS A 63 16.22 -1.53 -11.21
C LYS A 63 15.79 -2.22 -9.91
N SER A 64 16.72 -2.47 -8.98
CA SER A 64 16.42 -3.11 -7.70
C SER A 64 15.99 -2.15 -6.59
N VAL A 65 15.70 -0.87 -6.93
CA VAL A 65 15.18 0.11 -5.97
C VAL A 65 13.92 -0.42 -5.29
N ASN A 66 13.84 -0.27 -3.97
CA ASN A 66 12.60 -0.51 -3.22
C ASN A 66 11.77 0.78 -3.24
N PRO A 67 10.58 0.80 -3.87
CA PRO A 67 9.71 1.98 -3.84
C PRO A 67 9.14 2.30 -2.45
N MET A 68 8.99 1.27 -1.60
CA MET A 68 8.35 1.41 -0.31
C MET A 68 9.19 2.29 0.65
N ARG A 69 8.48 3.07 1.47
CA ARG A 69 9.12 3.92 2.48
C ARG A 69 9.87 3.08 3.51
N VAL A 70 11.16 3.35 3.65
CA VAL A 70 11.98 2.94 4.80
C VAL A 70 12.36 4.20 5.57
N PRO A 71 12.05 4.32 6.87
CA PRO A 71 12.32 5.53 7.61
C PRO A 71 13.83 5.75 7.84
N HIS A 72 14.25 7.00 7.96
CA HIS A 72 15.62 7.40 8.23
C HIS A 72 16.06 7.15 9.69
N TYR A 73 15.10 6.91 10.57
CA TYR A 73 15.32 6.61 11.99
C TYR A 73 15.17 5.11 12.26
N GLN A 74 15.74 4.63 13.35
CA GLN A 74 15.59 3.26 13.79
C GLN A 74 14.13 2.99 14.18
N THR A 75 13.55 1.90 13.65
CA THR A 75 12.22 1.43 14.04
C THR A 75 12.31 0.28 15.03
N ILE A 76 11.21 0.08 15.75
CA ILE A 76 10.98 -1.07 16.61
C ILE A 76 9.72 -1.80 16.18
N GLU A 77 9.48 -3.00 16.71
CA GLU A 77 8.19 -3.67 16.58
C GLU A 77 7.11 -2.87 17.34
N PRO A 78 6.06 -2.31 16.67
CA PRO A 78 5.10 -1.41 17.33
C PRO A 78 4.38 -2.04 18.51
N TYR A 79 4.12 -3.36 18.45
CA TYR A 79 3.48 -4.10 19.54
C TYR A 79 4.38 -4.26 20.78
N GLN A 80 5.67 -3.95 20.68
CA GLN A 80 6.63 -3.94 21.81
C GLN A 80 6.86 -2.53 22.38
N TYR A 81 6.11 -1.54 21.92
CA TYR A 81 6.24 -0.16 22.37
C TYR A 81 5.89 -0.02 23.85
N VAL A 82 6.80 0.56 24.60
CA VAL A 82 6.64 0.86 26.04
C VAL A 82 6.84 2.36 26.22
N PRO A 83 5.81 3.14 26.63
CA PRO A 83 5.91 4.60 26.73
C PRO A 83 7.12 5.08 27.54
N SER A 84 7.35 4.54 28.73
CA SER A 84 8.46 4.94 29.61
C SER A 84 9.86 4.74 29.00
N LYS A 85 9.99 3.91 27.97
CA LYS A 85 11.28 3.63 27.28
C LYS A 85 11.40 4.34 25.93
N HIS A 86 10.27 4.59 25.28
CA HIS A 86 10.27 4.92 23.87
C HIS A 86 9.71 6.33 23.54
N ASP A 87 8.96 6.98 24.47
CA ASP A 87 8.39 8.31 24.21
C ASP A 87 9.47 9.35 23.88
N ALA A 88 10.65 9.26 24.50
CA ALA A 88 11.76 10.16 24.20
C ALA A 88 12.29 10.04 22.76
N LEU A 89 12.04 8.93 22.06
CA LEU A 89 12.50 8.66 20.70
C LEU A 89 11.41 8.90 19.66
N TYR A 90 10.15 8.62 20.00
CA TYR A 90 9.03 8.60 19.05
C TYR A 90 7.90 9.58 19.40
N SER A 91 8.15 10.55 20.32
CA SER A 91 7.16 11.46 20.84
C SER A 91 6.16 10.78 21.82
N ASP A 92 5.43 11.60 22.56
CA ASP A 92 4.32 11.19 23.43
C ASP A 92 2.93 11.35 22.79
N SER A 93 2.90 11.72 21.50
CA SER A 93 1.68 11.94 20.74
C SER A 93 0.89 10.64 20.47
N PRO A 94 -0.39 10.70 20.12
CA PRO A 94 -1.17 9.53 19.68
C PRO A 94 -0.58 8.78 18.48
N HIS A 95 0.35 9.38 17.73
CA HIS A 95 1.03 8.77 16.60
C HIS A 95 2.19 7.85 16.98
N ARG A 96 2.68 7.91 18.23
CA ARG A 96 3.92 7.25 18.71
C ARG A 96 4.01 5.75 18.39
N TRP A 97 2.93 4.98 18.62
CA TRP A 97 2.92 3.55 18.33
C TRP A 97 3.15 3.26 16.85
N LEU A 98 2.41 3.95 15.97
CA LEU A 98 2.59 3.80 14.54
C LEU A 98 3.97 4.33 14.11
N SER A 99 4.35 5.53 14.54
CA SER A 99 5.62 6.17 14.16
C SER A 99 6.82 5.32 14.54
N SER A 100 6.75 4.57 15.64
CA SER A 100 7.83 3.69 16.09
C SER A 100 8.15 2.54 15.11
N GLY A 101 7.20 2.18 14.24
CA GLY A 101 7.34 1.08 13.30
C GLY A 101 6.84 1.38 11.89
N TYR A 102 6.53 2.62 11.54
CA TYR A 102 5.93 2.96 10.26
C TYR A 102 6.86 2.72 9.07
N MET A 103 6.54 1.73 8.23
CA MET A 103 7.34 1.32 7.10
C MET A 103 6.46 0.77 5.96
N GLY A 104 6.63 1.30 4.74
CA GLY A 104 5.99 0.80 3.54
C GLY A 104 4.45 0.87 3.53
N HIS A 105 3.81 -0.20 3.08
CA HIS A 105 2.35 -0.32 2.94
C HIS A 105 1.76 -0.93 4.21
N LEU A 106 0.83 -0.24 4.83
CA LEU A 106 0.13 -0.67 6.05
C LEU A 106 -1.38 -0.72 5.86
N LEU A 107 -2.07 -1.47 6.72
CA LEU A 107 -3.52 -1.50 6.81
C LEU A 107 -3.98 -0.53 7.90
N CYS A 108 -4.78 0.47 7.52
CA CYS A 108 -5.50 1.32 8.47
C CYS A 108 -6.85 0.68 8.77
N PHE A 109 -7.01 0.14 9.98
CA PHE A 109 -8.22 -0.56 10.40
C PHE A 109 -8.34 -0.62 11.94
N PRO A 110 -9.52 -0.45 12.54
CA PRO A 110 -10.81 -0.13 11.93
C PRO A 110 -11.07 1.36 11.74
N SER A 111 -10.06 2.20 11.94
CA SER A 111 -10.13 3.66 11.79
C SER A 111 -9.03 4.15 10.87
N PHE A 112 -9.28 5.26 10.16
CA PHE A 112 -8.31 5.94 9.31
C PHE A 112 -8.12 7.38 9.77
N GLY A 113 -6.91 7.74 10.18
CA GLY A 113 -6.59 9.02 10.82
C GLY A 113 -6.48 8.91 12.35
N PRO A 114 -6.43 10.03 13.06
CA PRO A 114 -6.33 10.05 14.51
C PRO A 114 -7.61 9.55 15.19
N PRO A 115 -7.55 9.17 16.47
CA PRO A 115 -8.75 8.96 17.27
C PRO A 115 -9.69 10.16 17.18
N SER A 116 -10.98 9.94 16.91
CA SER A 116 -11.97 10.97 16.63
C SER A 116 -13.17 10.94 17.59
N SER A 117 -13.18 10.03 18.55
CA SER A 117 -14.15 9.95 19.64
C SER A 117 -13.48 9.81 21.00
N ASP A 118 -14.20 10.19 22.08
CA ASP A 118 -13.70 10.03 23.44
C ASP A 118 -13.42 8.58 23.81
N ASP A 119 -14.19 7.63 23.24
CA ASP A 119 -13.97 6.20 23.47
C ASP A 119 -12.69 5.71 22.81
N GLU A 120 -12.40 6.15 21.58
CA GLU A 120 -11.13 5.83 20.90
C GLU A 120 -9.93 6.36 21.70
N VAL A 121 -10.03 7.60 22.22
CA VAL A 121 -8.97 8.22 23.03
C VAL A 121 -8.79 7.48 24.36
N ARG A 122 -9.87 7.18 25.09
CA ARG A 122 -9.83 6.45 26.37
C ARG A 122 -9.27 5.03 26.21
N ASN A 123 -9.56 4.36 25.10
CA ASN A 123 -9.01 3.05 24.79
C ASN A 123 -7.61 3.08 24.20
N HIS A 124 -6.99 4.26 24.12
CA HIS A 124 -5.65 4.44 23.55
C HIS A 124 -5.57 3.83 22.13
N LEU A 125 -6.58 4.06 21.30
CA LEU A 125 -6.51 3.69 19.90
C LEU A 125 -5.51 4.63 19.20
N GLY A 126 -4.57 4.05 18.47
CA GLY A 126 -3.54 4.82 17.78
C GLY A 126 -4.04 5.49 16.51
N ASN A 127 -3.18 6.30 15.89
CA ASN A 127 -3.42 6.81 14.55
C ASN A 127 -3.52 5.64 13.56
N HIS A 128 -4.50 5.70 12.65
CA HIS A 128 -4.81 4.67 11.67
C HIS A 128 -5.32 3.34 12.24
N GLY A 129 -5.88 3.37 13.47
CA GLY A 129 -6.52 2.22 14.09
C GLY A 129 -5.56 1.28 14.79
N GLU A 130 -5.97 0.03 14.95
CA GLU A 130 -5.25 -0.97 15.74
C GLU A 130 -4.37 -1.91 14.88
N ALA A 131 -4.82 -2.23 13.67
CA ALA A 131 -4.14 -3.20 12.82
C ALA A 131 -2.66 -2.90 12.53
N PRO A 132 -2.23 -1.63 12.30
CA PRO A 132 -0.85 -1.35 11.92
C PRO A 132 0.13 -1.35 13.10
N ILE A 133 -0.34 -1.58 14.34
CA ILE A 133 0.51 -1.52 15.54
C ILE A 133 0.55 -2.81 16.36
N VAL A 134 -0.23 -3.82 15.99
CA VAL A 134 -0.25 -5.12 16.67
C VAL A 134 0.67 -6.14 16.03
N GLU A 135 0.84 -7.27 16.69
CA GLU A 135 1.60 -8.39 16.16
C GLU A 135 0.77 -9.18 15.13
N TRP A 136 1.34 -9.42 13.96
CA TRP A 136 0.80 -10.29 12.93
C TRP A 136 1.56 -11.60 12.88
N LYS A 137 0.90 -12.69 13.20
CA LYS A 137 1.52 -14.01 13.35
C LYS A 137 1.30 -14.86 12.11
N GLN A 138 2.39 -15.33 11.53
CA GLN A 138 2.33 -16.39 10.52
C GLN A 138 1.76 -17.66 11.15
N HIS A 139 0.85 -18.31 10.48
CA HIS A 139 0.29 -19.60 10.89
C HIS A 139 0.38 -20.68 9.80
N ARG A 140 0.56 -20.29 8.54
CA ARG A 140 0.70 -21.24 7.43
C ARG A 140 1.50 -20.68 6.28
N VAL A 141 2.23 -21.53 5.58
CA VAL A 141 2.80 -21.25 4.27
C VAL A 141 2.48 -22.43 3.36
N ASP A 142 1.84 -22.13 2.24
CA ASP A 142 1.50 -23.13 1.21
C ASP A 142 2.46 -22.99 0.03
N TYR A 143 2.76 -24.12 -0.63
CA TYR A 143 3.61 -24.20 -1.82
C TYR A 143 2.90 -24.92 -2.97
N PRO A 144 1.84 -24.32 -3.56
CA PRO A 144 1.29 -24.85 -4.79
C PRO A 144 2.33 -24.83 -5.91
N PRO A 145 2.18 -25.61 -6.99
CA PRO A 145 3.12 -25.62 -8.09
C PRO A 145 3.39 -24.22 -8.66
N GLY A 146 4.67 -23.78 -8.57
CA GLY A 146 5.12 -22.47 -9.04
C GLY A 146 4.66 -21.27 -8.19
N GLU A 147 4.19 -21.49 -6.95
CA GLU A 147 3.63 -20.45 -6.09
C GLU A 147 4.12 -20.60 -4.66
N VAL A 148 4.24 -19.50 -3.94
CA VAL A 148 4.32 -19.47 -2.47
C VAL A 148 3.24 -18.55 -1.92
N LYS A 149 2.52 -19.03 -0.90
CA LYS A 149 1.42 -18.31 -0.26
C LYS A 149 1.61 -18.29 1.25
N LEU A 150 1.84 -17.10 1.80
CA LEU A 150 1.94 -16.84 3.24
C LEU A 150 0.56 -16.50 3.81
N TRP A 151 0.19 -17.15 4.92
CA TRP A 151 -0.96 -16.80 5.73
C TRP A 151 -0.53 -16.27 7.08
N TYR A 152 -0.96 -15.08 7.42
CA TYR A 152 -0.68 -14.45 8.70
C TYR A 152 -1.86 -13.60 9.16
N SER A 153 -2.03 -13.45 10.46
CA SER A 153 -3.20 -12.80 11.05
C SER A 153 -2.86 -12.01 12.30
N ALA A 154 -3.75 -11.08 12.64
CA ALA A 154 -3.69 -10.28 13.86
C ALA A 154 -5.05 -10.28 14.57
N GLU A 155 -5.00 -10.42 15.90
CA GLU A 155 -6.12 -10.09 16.78
C GLU A 155 -6.06 -8.61 17.12
N LEU A 156 -7.23 -7.97 17.13
CA LEU A 156 -7.41 -6.56 17.47
C LEU A 156 -8.26 -6.47 18.75
N PRO A 157 -7.65 -6.69 19.94
CA PRO A 157 -8.40 -6.85 21.19
C PRO A 157 -9.15 -5.60 21.63
N LYS A 158 -8.62 -4.40 21.36
CA LYS A 158 -9.28 -3.14 21.73
C LYS A 158 -10.55 -2.91 20.92
N THR A 159 -10.52 -3.32 19.65
CA THR A 159 -11.60 -3.08 18.70
C THR A 159 -12.41 -4.33 18.41
N GLN A 160 -12.08 -5.49 18.99
CA GLN A 160 -12.78 -6.76 18.83
C GLN A 160 -12.96 -7.18 17.37
N PHE A 161 -11.89 -7.08 16.59
CA PHE A 161 -11.79 -7.63 15.24
C PHE A 161 -10.64 -8.63 15.16
N ARG A 162 -10.70 -9.46 14.12
CA ARG A 162 -9.56 -10.26 13.65
C ARG A 162 -9.31 -9.89 12.19
N VAL A 163 -8.05 -9.75 11.83
CA VAL A 163 -7.65 -9.56 10.43
C VAL A 163 -6.74 -10.71 10.01
N GLU A 164 -6.95 -11.25 8.81
CA GLU A 164 -6.15 -12.30 8.22
C GLU A 164 -5.75 -11.89 6.80
N ARG A 165 -4.52 -12.17 6.40
CA ARG A 165 -4.02 -11.98 5.04
C ARG A 165 -3.42 -13.24 4.46
N ALA A 166 -3.63 -13.42 3.16
CA ALA A 166 -2.88 -14.33 2.33
C ALA A 166 -2.09 -13.52 1.29
N VAL A 167 -0.76 -13.60 1.33
CA VAL A 167 0.14 -12.94 0.39
C VAL A 167 0.72 -13.99 -0.53
N THR A 168 0.56 -13.82 -1.83
CA THR A 168 0.95 -14.79 -2.85
C THR A 168 1.95 -14.19 -3.83
N VAL A 169 3.05 -14.91 -4.06
CA VAL A 169 4.05 -14.62 -5.11
C VAL A 169 4.20 -15.86 -5.98
N ARG A 170 4.20 -15.67 -7.31
CA ARG A 170 4.36 -16.75 -8.29
C ARG A 170 5.71 -16.68 -8.99
N ALA A 171 6.20 -17.83 -9.38
CA ALA A 171 7.43 -17.96 -10.17
C ALA A 171 7.35 -17.10 -11.43
N ARG A 172 8.44 -16.40 -11.76
CA ARG A 172 8.62 -15.54 -12.94
C ARG A 172 7.78 -14.27 -12.98
N GLU A 173 6.77 -14.12 -12.14
CA GLU A 173 5.95 -12.92 -12.08
C GLU A 173 6.58 -11.82 -11.21
N SER A 174 6.37 -10.56 -11.55
CA SER A 174 6.69 -9.39 -10.74
C SER A 174 5.42 -8.81 -10.09
N VAL A 175 4.60 -9.71 -9.56
CA VAL A 175 3.27 -9.44 -9.03
C VAL A 175 3.15 -10.08 -7.64
N VAL A 176 2.58 -9.34 -6.71
CA VAL A 176 2.10 -9.84 -5.43
C VAL A 176 0.59 -9.67 -5.36
N HIS A 177 -0.09 -10.76 -5.07
CA HIS A 177 -1.54 -10.75 -4.83
C HIS A 177 -1.81 -10.89 -3.33
N VAL A 178 -2.70 -10.04 -2.82
CA VAL A 178 -3.09 -10.03 -1.42
C VAL A 178 -4.60 -10.22 -1.30
N GLU A 179 -4.98 -11.26 -0.58
CA GLU A 179 -6.33 -11.46 -0.10
C GLU A 179 -6.38 -11.07 1.38
N GLU A 180 -7.41 -10.34 1.78
CA GLU A 180 -7.54 -9.84 3.16
C GLU A 180 -8.96 -10.09 3.66
N TRP A 181 -9.06 -10.65 4.85
CA TRP A 181 -10.31 -10.90 5.55
C TRP A 181 -10.34 -10.12 6.85
N VAL A 182 -11.50 -9.55 7.14
CA VAL A 182 -11.80 -8.94 8.43
C VAL A 182 -13.00 -9.64 9.03
N GLU A 183 -12.89 -10.05 10.28
CA GLU A 183 -13.96 -10.67 11.07
C GLU A 183 -14.35 -9.75 12.23
N ASN A 184 -15.64 -9.39 12.29
CA ASN A 184 -16.20 -8.69 13.43
C ASN A 184 -16.53 -9.70 14.54
N LEU A 185 -15.80 -9.63 15.65
CA LEU A 185 -15.97 -10.55 16.78
C LEU A 185 -17.10 -10.13 17.74
N ALA A 186 -17.68 -8.94 17.57
CA ALA A 186 -18.83 -8.47 18.32
C ALA A 186 -20.15 -9.10 17.81
N LEU A 187 -21.19 -9.03 18.61
CA LEU A 187 -22.52 -9.56 18.26
C LEU A 187 -23.35 -8.59 17.40
N PHE A 188 -22.91 -7.36 17.23
CA PHE A 188 -23.63 -6.29 16.55
C PHE A 188 -22.83 -5.73 15.37
N ASP A 189 -23.55 -5.11 14.44
CA ASP A 189 -22.95 -4.47 13.25
C ASP A 189 -22.09 -3.29 13.66
N ARG A 190 -20.94 -3.12 13.00
CA ARG A 190 -20.00 -2.05 13.30
C ARG A 190 -19.56 -1.29 12.05
N PRO A 191 -19.53 0.06 12.12
CA PRO A 191 -18.92 0.85 11.08
C PRO A 191 -17.39 0.76 11.19
N VAL A 192 -16.72 0.80 10.06
CA VAL A 192 -15.25 0.78 9.97
C VAL A 192 -14.74 1.67 8.85
N ASN A 193 -13.53 2.17 9.01
CA ASN A 193 -12.68 2.55 7.90
C ASN A 193 -11.73 1.38 7.60
N TRP A 194 -11.66 0.98 6.34
CA TRP A 194 -10.79 -0.07 5.85
C TRP A 194 -9.98 0.50 4.69
N VAL A 195 -8.74 0.89 4.96
CA VAL A 195 -7.88 1.62 4.02
C VAL A 195 -6.51 0.97 3.91
N GLN A 196 -6.08 0.75 2.69
CA GLN A 196 -4.73 0.33 2.34
C GLN A 196 -3.87 1.58 2.15
N HIS A 197 -2.81 1.73 2.91
CA HIS A 197 -1.95 2.91 2.91
C HIS A 197 -0.56 2.54 2.36
N ALA A 198 -0.43 2.56 1.04
CA ALA A 198 0.82 2.28 0.35
C ALA A 198 1.72 3.53 0.38
N THR A 199 2.77 3.51 1.19
CA THR A 199 3.67 4.65 1.37
C THR A 199 5.01 4.43 0.69
N PHE A 200 5.35 5.36 -0.17
CA PHE A 200 6.59 5.43 -0.93
C PHE A 200 7.57 6.42 -0.29
N GLY A 201 8.87 6.09 -0.34
CA GLY A 201 9.91 6.91 0.27
C GLY A 201 11.19 6.98 -0.59
N PRO A 202 12.17 7.79 -0.16
CA PRO A 202 13.46 7.85 -0.83
C PRO A 202 14.15 6.46 -0.88
N PRO A 203 14.93 6.20 -1.94
CA PRO A 203 15.25 7.10 -3.05
C PRO A 203 14.19 7.15 -4.15
N PHE A 204 13.13 6.32 -4.08
CA PHE A 204 12.09 6.27 -5.11
C PHE A 204 11.12 7.46 -5.03
N ALA A 205 10.70 7.91 -3.84
CA ALA A 205 9.86 9.09 -3.70
C ALA A 205 10.73 10.34 -3.58
N GLU A 206 10.66 11.20 -4.60
CA GLU A 206 11.40 12.45 -4.69
C GLU A 206 10.52 13.53 -5.33
N PRO A 207 10.37 14.72 -4.69
CA PRO A 207 9.60 15.83 -5.25
C PRO A 207 10.10 16.25 -6.64
N GLY A 208 9.16 16.44 -7.57
CA GLY A 208 9.45 16.80 -8.97
C GLY A 208 9.93 15.64 -9.87
N LYS A 209 10.20 14.46 -9.29
CA LYS A 209 10.66 13.28 -10.04
C LYS A 209 9.60 12.20 -10.18
N ASN A 210 8.66 12.10 -9.25
CA ASN A 210 7.61 11.09 -9.32
C ASN A 210 6.44 11.55 -10.18
N VAL A 211 5.91 10.63 -10.94
CA VAL A 211 4.68 10.78 -11.73
C VAL A 211 3.68 9.73 -11.28
N LEU A 212 2.50 10.19 -10.91
CA LEU A 212 1.33 9.38 -10.52
C LEU A 212 0.31 9.36 -11.65
N ASP A 213 -0.28 8.22 -11.90
CA ASP A 213 -1.49 8.06 -12.68
C ASP A 213 -2.51 7.20 -11.94
N VAL A 214 -3.78 7.61 -11.96
CA VAL A 214 -4.85 6.96 -11.22
C VAL A 214 -6.14 6.95 -12.03
N SER A 215 -6.91 5.87 -11.92
CA SER A 215 -8.22 5.73 -12.55
C SER A 215 -9.31 6.37 -11.68
N ALA A 216 -9.16 7.64 -11.41
CA ALA A 216 -10.11 8.44 -10.64
C ALA A 216 -10.65 9.61 -11.47
N THR A 217 -11.74 10.23 -11.02
CA THR A 217 -12.42 11.27 -11.80
C THR A 217 -12.37 12.63 -11.12
N LYS A 218 -12.90 12.73 -9.91
CA LYS A 218 -13.06 13.98 -9.17
C LYS A 218 -12.79 13.77 -7.68
N GLY A 219 -12.58 14.86 -6.97
CA GLY A 219 -12.31 14.78 -5.54
C GLY A 219 -12.29 16.15 -4.88
N GLU A 220 -11.63 16.18 -3.75
CA GLU A 220 -11.50 17.39 -2.92
C GLU A 220 -10.17 17.36 -2.17
N VAL A 221 -9.56 18.52 -2.02
CA VAL A 221 -8.42 18.73 -1.13
C VAL A 221 -8.90 18.63 0.32
N GLY A 222 -8.15 17.96 1.17
CA GLY A 222 -8.49 17.82 2.59
C GLY A 222 -8.79 19.15 3.26
N PRO A 223 -9.68 19.16 4.28
CA PRO A 223 -10.18 20.40 4.89
C PRO A 223 -9.14 21.13 5.78
N SER A 224 -7.97 20.55 5.99
CA SER A 224 -6.95 21.14 6.84
C SER A 224 -6.34 22.41 6.25
N ASN A 225 -6.47 23.51 6.95
CA ASN A 225 -5.82 24.79 6.65
C ASN A 225 -4.41 24.90 7.25
N SER A 226 -3.70 23.78 7.45
CA SER A 226 -2.31 23.81 7.93
C SER A 226 -1.47 24.76 7.09
N ARG A 227 -0.58 25.51 7.76
CA ARG A 227 0.37 26.43 7.07
C ARG A 227 1.29 25.70 6.09
N THR A 228 1.49 24.41 6.29
CA THR A 228 2.31 23.56 5.43
C THR A 228 1.57 23.02 4.21
N ASN A 229 0.23 23.13 4.15
CA ASN A 229 -0.55 22.63 3.01
C ASN A 229 -0.24 23.41 1.73
N SER A 230 0.21 22.71 0.68
CA SER A 230 0.56 23.28 -0.62
C SER A 230 -0.63 23.52 -1.54
N LEU A 231 -1.78 22.87 -1.27
CA LEU A 231 -3.02 23.02 -2.02
C LEU A 231 -4.04 23.86 -1.23
N GLN A 232 -5.01 24.42 -1.94
CA GLN A 232 -6.11 25.15 -1.33
C GLN A 232 -7.06 24.17 -0.62
N ALA A 233 -7.22 24.29 0.70
CA ALA A 233 -8.08 23.43 1.49
C ALA A 233 -9.55 23.47 1.02
N GLY A 234 -10.20 22.33 0.92
CA GLY A 234 -11.58 22.19 0.47
C GLY A 234 -11.80 22.47 -1.02
N ALA A 235 -10.74 22.74 -1.80
CA ALA A 235 -10.88 22.97 -3.24
C ALA A 235 -11.28 21.68 -3.96
N ALA A 236 -12.18 21.82 -4.93
CA ALA A 236 -12.54 20.71 -5.82
C ALA A 236 -11.35 20.28 -6.68
N VAL A 237 -11.26 18.99 -6.92
CA VAL A 237 -10.28 18.37 -7.80
C VAL A 237 -11.01 17.72 -8.97
N VAL A 238 -10.52 17.95 -10.19
CA VAL A 238 -10.87 17.19 -11.39
C VAL A 238 -9.59 16.59 -11.93
N TRP A 239 -9.41 15.29 -11.69
CA TRP A 239 -8.16 14.61 -12.01
C TRP A 239 -7.70 14.85 -13.46
N PRO A 240 -6.44 15.24 -13.72
CA PRO A 240 -5.33 15.41 -12.77
C PRO A 240 -5.11 16.85 -12.28
N ASN A 241 -6.11 17.71 -12.35
CA ASN A 241 -5.98 19.15 -12.08
C ASN A 241 -6.43 19.49 -10.66
N GLY A 242 -5.61 20.26 -9.95
CA GLY A 242 -5.88 20.81 -8.64
C GLY A 242 -5.61 22.30 -8.58
N THR A 243 -5.81 22.89 -7.40
CA THR A 243 -5.55 24.31 -7.15
C THR A 243 -4.55 24.45 -6.01
N SER A 244 -3.43 25.13 -6.29
CA SER A 244 -2.44 25.47 -5.27
C SER A 244 -3.00 26.43 -4.24
N ARG A 245 -2.31 26.57 -3.11
CA ARG A 245 -2.74 27.46 -2.02
C ARG A 245 -2.90 28.93 -2.45
N ASP A 246 -2.12 29.38 -3.42
CA ASP A 246 -2.19 30.74 -4.01
C ASP A 246 -3.16 30.86 -5.18
N GLY A 247 -4.01 29.84 -5.39
CA GLY A 247 -5.11 29.86 -6.37
C GLY A 247 -4.69 29.50 -7.81
N LYS A 248 -3.46 29.05 -8.04
CA LYS A 248 -2.99 28.67 -9.39
C LYS A 248 -3.31 27.21 -9.71
N PRO A 249 -3.58 26.90 -11.00
CA PRO A 249 -3.74 25.51 -11.42
C PRO A 249 -2.41 24.74 -11.26
N VAL A 250 -2.51 23.48 -10.80
CA VAL A 250 -1.38 22.56 -10.66
C VAL A 250 -1.76 21.17 -11.14
N SER A 251 -0.78 20.44 -11.70
CA SER A 251 -0.93 19.04 -12.03
C SER A 251 -0.67 18.17 -10.80
N LEU A 252 -1.62 17.37 -10.40
CA LEU A 252 -1.50 16.44 -9.25
C LEU A 252 -0.77 15.14 -9.61
N ARG A 253 -0.40 14.94 -10.89
CA ARG A 253 0.43 13.81 -11.28
C ARG A 253 1.80 13.85 -10.63
N GLU A 254 2.36 15.03 -10.51
CA GLU A 254 3.68 15.21 -9.92
C GLU A 254 3.61 15.29 -8.39
N PHE A 255 4.69 14.98 -7.74
CA PHE A 255 4.86 15.20 -6.31
C PHE A 255 5.00 16.71 -6.08
N GLN A 256 3.89 17.35 -5.70
CA GLN A 256 3.75 18.82 -5.68
C GLN A 256 4.33 19.49 -4.43
N ALA A 257 4.67 18.74 -3.40
CA ALA A 257 5.08 19.34 -2.14
C ALA A 257 6.41 20.10 -2.28
N PRO A 258 6.44 21.44 -2.37
CA PRO A 258 7.66 22.20 -2.25
C PRO A 258 8.29 21.96 -0.87
N GLY A 259 9.56 22.33 -0.69
CA GLY A 259 10.27 22.06 0.56
C GLY A 259 9.53 22.57 1.79
N LYS A 260 9.50 21.77 2.85
CA LYS A 260 8.79 21.99 4.13
C LYS A 260 7.27 22.15 3.98
N SER A 261 6.69 21.42 3.05
CA SER A 261 5.24 21.38 2.86
C SER A 261 4.70 19.96 2.82
N GLY A 262 3.39 19.85 3.00
CA GLY A 262 2.62 18.63 2.82
C GLY A 262 1.32 18.92 2.13
N THR A 263 0.61 17.90 1.71
CA THR A 263 -0.75 18.03 1.23
C THR A 263 -1.51 16.73 1.37
N TYR A 264 -2.82 16.84 1.28
CA TYR A 264 -3.71 15.69 1.20
C TYR A 264 -4.91 16.03 0.33
N TYR A 265 -5.22 15.18 -0.62
CA TYR A 265 -6.48 15.23 -1.35
C TYR A 265 -7.03 13.83 -1.58
N ALA A 266 -8.34 13.72 -1.67
CA ALA A 266 -9.03 12.48 -1.94
C ALA A 266 -9.75 12.53 -3.28
N LEU A 267 -9.77 11.39 -3.97
CA LEU A 267 -10.42 11.22 -5.26
C LEU A 267 -11.45 10.08 -5.19
N LEU A 268 -12.54 10.26 -5.91
CA LEU A 268 -13.49 9.20 -6.20
C LEU A 268 -12.96 8.38 -7.38
N MET A 269 -12.80 7.08 -7.17
CA MET A 269 -12.46 6.14 -8.24
C MET A 269 -13.53 6.17 -9.33
N ASP A 270 -13.15 5.90 -10.57
CA ASP A 270 -14.10 5.85 -11.69
C ASP A 270 -15.09 4.69 -11.48
N PRO A 271 -16.38 4.96 -11.23
CA PRO A 271 -17.36 3.90 -10.98
C PRO A 271 -17.68 3.06 -12.21
N ALA A 272 -17.31 3.51 -13.41
CA ALA A 272 -17.48 2.73 -14.63
C ALA A 272 -16.41 1.61 -14.77
N ARG A 273 -15.38 1.65 -13.91
CA ARG A 273 -14.31 0.64 -13.92
C ARG A 273 -14.47 -0.32 -12.75
N PRO A 274 -14.69 -1.61 -12.99
CA PRO A 274 -14.75 -2.61 -11.91
C PRO A 274 -13.40 -2.77 -11.19
N THR A 275 -12.29 -2.58 -11.91
CA THR A 275 -10.93 -2.57 -11.36
C THR A 275 -10.37 -1.16 -11.39
N GLY A 276 -10.15 -0.61 -10.21
CA GLY A 276 -9.42 0.64 -10.00
C GLY A 276 -7.91 0.40 -10.01
N TYR A 277 -7.15 1.43 -10.37
CA TYR A 277 -5.69 1.39 -10.30
C TYR A 277 -5.09 2.73 -9.91
N PHE A 278 -3.89 2.66 -9.38
CA PHE A 278 -2.90 3.72 -9.47
C PHE A 278 -1.54 3.16 -9.89
N THR A 279 -0.73 3.98 -10.53
CA THR A 279 0.66 3.67 -10.89
C THR A 279 1.55 4.84 -10.53
N MET A 280 2.78 4.54 -10.12
CA MET A 280 3.79 5.57 -9.85
C MET A 280 5.13 5.12 -10.39
N TYR A 281 5.87 6.07 -10.98
CA TYR A 281 7.26 5.87 -11.37
C TYR A 281 8.11 7.09 -11.04
N HIS A 282 9.41 6.88 -10.99
CA HIS A 282 10.39 7.94 -10.85
C HIS A 282 11.14 8.12 -12.16
N LYS A 283 11.33 9.37 -12.62
CA LYS A 283 11.89 9.68 -13.95
C LYS A 283 13.30 9.13 -14.19
N ASP A 284 14.08 8.86 -13.12
CA ASP A 284 15.47 8.39 -13.22
C ASP A 284 15.66 6.89 -12.94
N TYR A 285 14.55 6.15 -12.64
CA TYR A 285 14.56 4.70 -12.39
C TYR A 285 13.75 3.97 -13.45
N PRO A 286 14.22 2.81 -13.96
CA PRO A 286 13.49 2.04 -14.97
C PRO A 286 12.38 1.18 -14.35
N VAL A 287 11.72 1.67 -13.30
CA VAL A 287 10.73 0.92 -12.52
C VAL A 287 9.45 1.72 -12.35
N LEU A 288 8.35 1.08 -12.68
CA LEU A 288 7.00 1.51 -12.34
C LEU A 288 6.41 0.54 -11.33
N ILE A 289 5.80 1.05 -10.26
CA ILE A 289 4.95 0.29 -9.37
C ILE A 289 3.49 0.62 -9.64
N GLY A 290 2.63 -0.40 -9.68
CA GLY A 290 1.19 -0.24 -9.84
C GLY A 290 0.41 -1.08 -8.85
N TYR A 291 -0.78 -0.62 -8.53
CA TYR A 291 -1.76 -1.31 -7.70
C TYR A 291 -3.08 -1.43 -8.43
N LEU A 292 -3.75 -2.57 -8.23
CA LEU A 292 -5.06 -2.90 -8.77
C LEU A 292 -5.97 -3.35 -7.61
N PHE A 293 -7.21 -2.91 -7.61
CA PHE A 293 -8.17 -3.27 -6.56
C PHE A 293 -9.62 -3.15 -7.07
N PRO A 294 -10.58 -3.87 -6.46
CA PRO A 294 -12.00 -3.71 -6.78
C PRO A 294 -12.48 -2.31 -6.42
N THR A 295 -13.04 -1.58 -7.37
CA THR A 295 -13.59 -0.24 -7.13
C THR A 295 -14.79 -0.27 -6.20
N SER A 296 -15.57 -1.37 -6.22
CA SER A 296 -16.70 -1.57 -5.31
C SER A 296 -16.31 -1.63 -3.83
N ASP A 297 -15.14 -2.20 -3.53
CA ASP A 297 -14.63 -2.29 -2.16
C ASP A 297 -13.84 -1.05 -1.75
N ASN A 298 -13.21 -0.39 -2.72
CA ASN A 298 -12.30 0.73 -2.53
C ASN A 298 -12.72 1.91 -3.42
N PRO A 299 -13.84 2.58 -3.14
CA PRO A 299 -14.33 3.67 -3.95
C PRO A 299 -13.53 4.96 -3.83
N TRP A 300 -12.63 5.05 -2.85
CA TRP A 300 -11.83 6.24 -2.57
C TRP A 300 -10.35 5.95 -2.70
N ILE A 301 -9.59 6.97 -3.13
CA ILE A 301 -8.14 7.00 -3.04
C ILE A 301 -7.68 8.37 -2.57
N GLY A 302 -6.85 8.41 -1.53
CA GLY A 302 -6.14 9.58 -1.05
C GLY A 302 -4.72 9.64 -1.60
N ASP A 303 -4.21 10.84 -1.81
CA ASP A 303 -2.79 11.12 -2.04
C ASP A 303 -2.29 12.03 -0.90
N TRP A 304 -1.53 11.45 0.00
CA TRP A 304 -0.81 12.14 1.03
C TRP A 304 0.62 12.42 0.61
N GLN A 305 1.05 13.66 0.74
CA GLN A 305 2.40 14.08 0.41
C GLN A 305 3.04 14.77 1.62
N GLU A 306 4.25 14.34 1.97
CA GLU A 306 5.07 14.93 3.03
C GLU A 306 6.45 15.23 2.47
N ASN A 307 6.87 16.49 2.58
CA ASN A 307 8.20 16.93 2.20
C ASN A 307 8.79 17.79 3.31
N GLN A 308 9.33 17.13 4.34
CA GLN A 308 10.09 17.76 5.43
C GLN A 308 9.27 18.80 6.24
N SER A 309 7.93 18.68 6.26
CA SER A 309 7.06 19.64 6.96
C SER A 309 6.86 19.32 8.44
N ASN A 310 6.86 18.03 8.80
CA ASN A 310 6.67 17.59 10.17
C ASN A 310 7.99 17.54 10.93
N THR A 311 8.16 18.47 11.88
CA THR A 311 9.36 18.62 12.72
C THR A 311 9.32 17.84 14.02
N SER A 312 8.19 17.19 14.34
CA SER A 312 8.05 16.37 15.55
C SER A 312 8.87 15.09 15.47
N LEU A 313 9.23 14.53 16.65
CA LEU A 313 9.84 13.21 16.74
C LEU A 313 8.90 12.13 16.20
N PRO A 314 9.45 11.12 15.54
CA PRO A 314 10.82 10.89 15.12
C PRO A 314 11.14 11.45 13.72
N TRP A 315 10.28 12.29 13.15
CA TRP A 315 10.36 12.77 11.76
C TRP A 315 11.37 13.91 11.57
N GLU A 316 11.49 14.80 12.56
CA GLU A 316 12.52 15.84 12.67
C GLU A 316 12.70 16.73 11.41
N GLY A 317 11.65 16.91 10.61
CA GLY A 317 11.75 17.65 9.35
C GLY A 317 12.59 16.96 8.26
N LYS A 318 12.78 15.64 8.35
CA LYS A 318 13.64 14.87 7.40
C LYS A 318 12.83 13.96 6.48
N VAL A 319 11.53 13.75 6.76
CA VAL A 319 10.70 12.81 6.01
C VAL A 319 10.31 13.37 4.66
N VAL A 320 10.56 12.57 3.63
CA VAL A 320 9.95 12.70 2.31
C VAL A 320 9.14 11.44 2.06
N ALA A 321 7.85 11.61 1.75
CA ALA A 321 6.98 10.48 1.51
C ALA A 321 5.80 10.86 0.60
N ARG A 322 5.30 9.88 -0.15
CA ARG A 322 4.02 9.95 -0.85
C ARG A 322 3.21 8.70 -0.49
N GLY A 323 2.01 8.89 0.06
CA GLY A 323 1.11 7.81 0.46
C GLY A 323 -0.08 7.73 -0.49
N MET A 324 -0.30 6.57 -1.08
CA MET A 324 -1.50 6.27 -1.86
C MET A 324 -2.43 5.42 -1.01
N GLU A 325 -3.60 5.97 -0.68
CA GLU A 325 -4.48 5.49 0.38
C GLU A 325 -5.84 5.11 -0.19
N PHE A 326 -5.99 3.85 -0.63
CA PHE A 326 -7.23 3.39 -1.24
C PHE A 326 -8.09 2.59 -0.25
N GLY A 327 -9.41 2.81 -0.27
CA GLY A 327 -10.30 2.15 0.68
C GLY A 327 -11.72 2.72 0.75
N THR A 328 -12.29 2.60 1.95
CA THR A 328 -13.71 2.88 2.21
C THR A 328 -13.99 4.33 2.62
N THR A 329 -12.99 5.17 2.80
CA THR A 329 -13.14 6.56 3.26
C THR A 329 -12.20 7.51 2.52
N PRO A 330 -12.62 8.76 2.23
CA PRO A 330 -11.80 9.72 1.50
C PRO A 330 -10.72 10.39 2.35
N PHE A 331 -10.93 10.60 3.66
CA PHE A 331 -10.06 11.42 4.49
C PHE A 331 -9.58 10.70 5.75
N ALA A 332 -8.32 10.98 6.14
CA ALA A 332 -7.72 10.53 7.39
C ALA A 332 -8.21 11.37 8.58
N GLU A 333 -9.50 11.36 8.85
CA GLU A 333 -10.15 12.20 9.88
C GLU A 333 -10.65 11.41 11.10
N GLY A 334 -10.45 10.10 11.11
CA GLY A 334 -10.95 9.20 12.14
C GLY A 334 -12.35 8.65 11.84
N LEU A 335 -12.70 7.55 12.52
CA LEU A 335 -13.93 6.82 12.22
C LEU A 335 -15.20 7.63 12.51
N GLN A 336 -15.26 8.31 13.67
CA GLN A 336 -16.43 9.09 14.06
C GLN A 336 -16.74 10.18 13.03
N LYS A 337 -15.74 10.92 12.58
CA LYS A 337 -15.92 11.97 11.57
C LYS A 337 -16.32 11.43 10.20
N SER A 338 -15.80 10.26 9.84
CA SER A 338 -16.22 9.56 8.61
C SER A 338 -17.69 9.16 8.67
N ILE A 339 -18.20 8.75 9.84
CA ILE A 339 -19.62 8.43 10.06
C ILE A 339 -20.47 9.71 9.98
N GLU A 340 -20.05 10.78 10.64
CA GLU A 340 -20.72 12.09 10.61
C GLU A 340 -20.82 12.67 9.20
N ARG A 341 -19.76 12.49 8.39
CA ARG A 341 -19.78 12.87 6.97
C ARG A 341 -20.79 12.05 6.18
N GLY A 342 -20.93 10.77 6.48
CA GLY A 342 -21.88 9.83 5.91
C GLY A 342 -21.65 9.50 4.43
N LYS A 343 -21.68 10.52 3.55
CA LYS A 343 -21.47 10.39 2.10
C LYS A 343 -20.72 11.58 1.53
N MET A 344 -19.95 11.34 0.48
CA MET A 344 -19.33 12.36 -0.35
C MET A 344 -19.56 11.98 -1.83
N PHE A 345 -20.02 12.91 -2.66
CA PHE A 345 -20.44 12.64 -4.04
C PHE A 345 -21.45 11.49 -4.21
N GLY A 346 -22.29 11.27 -3.18
CA GLY A 346 -23.26 10.16 -3.15
C GLY A 346 -22.72 8.81 -2.71
N VAL A 347 -21.41 8.69 -2.50
CA VAL A 347 -20.73 7.44 -2.10
C VAL A 347 -20.47 7.45 -0.58
N PRO A 348 -20.71 6.32 0.14
CA PRO A 348 -20.43 6.23 1.57
C PRO A 348 -18.97 6.51 1.91
N THR A 349 -18.73 7.05 3.12
CA THR A 349 -17.41 7.37 3.66
C THR A 349 -16.95 6.40 4.75
N PHE A 350 -17.65 5.31 4.94
CA PHE A 350 -17.33 4.19 5.82
C PHE A 350 -18.06 2.93 5.36
N ARG A 351 -17.69 1.77 5.90
CA ARG A 351 -18.31 0.48 5.59
C ARG A 351 -18.90 -0.15 6.85
N TRP A 352 -20.03 -0.85 6.72
CA TRP A 352 -20.58 -1.69 7.78
C TRP A 352 -20.04 -3.10 7.69
N ILE A 353 -19.69 -3.69 8.84
CA ILE A 353 -19.41 -5.13 8.96
C ILE A 353 -20.37 -5.72 9.99
N GLY A 354 -21.21 -6.64 9.54
CA GLY A 354 -22.22 -7.29 10.38
C GLY A 354 -21.63 -8.02 11.57
N GLY A 355 -22.40 -8.12 12.66
CA GLY A 355 -22.01 -8.88 13.86
C GLY A 355 -21.69 -10.33 13.53
N ARG A 356 -20.56 -10.86 14.02
CA ARG A 356 -20.05 -12.22 13.74
C ARG A 356 -19.85 -12.53 12.25
N LYS A 357 -19.71 -11.52 11.41
CA LYS A 357 -19.45 -11.71 9.97
C LYS A 357 -17.98 -11.56 9.66
N LYS A 358 -17.52 -12.40 8.73
CA LYS A 358 -16.20 -12.30 8.08
C LYS A 358 -16.42 -11.81 6.66
N VAL A 359 -15.75 -10.75 6.27
CA VAL A 359 -15.79 -10.15 4.93
C VAL A 359 -14.41 -10.18 4.30
N LYS A 360 -14.35 -10.20 2.97
CA LYS A 360 -13.13 -10.31 2.20
C LYS A 360 -13.00 -9.11 1.25
N THR A 361 -11.77 -8.68 1.02
CA THR A 361 -11.34 -7.88 -0.13
C THR A 361 -10.04 -8.45 -0.67
N SER A 362 -9.59 -7.96 -1.81
CA SER A 362 -8.28 -8.33 -2.37
C SER A 362 -7.72 -7.18 -3.19
N TRP A 363 -6.41 -7.19 -3.36
CA TRP A 363 -5.71 -6.24 -4.21
C TRP A 363 -4.40 -6.86 -4.73
N THR A 364 -3.85 -6.25 -5.75
CA THR A 364 -2.62 -6.72 -6.39
C THR A 364 -1.66 -5.56 -6.53
N ALA A 365 -0.38 -5.75 -6.19
CA ALA A 365 0.67 -4.82 -6.57
C ALA A 365 1.60 -5.48 -7.59
N PHE A 366 2.12 -4.71 -8.52
CA PHE A 366 3.01 -5.18 -9.56
C PHE A 366 4.14 -4.19 -9.85
N LEU A 367 5.26 -4.72 -10.34
CA LEU A 367 6.34 -3.93 -10.90
C LEU A 367 6.44 -4.15 -12.40
N ALA A 368 6.67 -3.07 -13.14
CA ALA A 368 6.98 -3.09 -14.56
C ALA A 368 8.31 -2.41 -14.84
N GLU A 369 9.08 -2.95 -15.78
CA GLU A 369 10.24 -2.25 -16.33
C GLU A 369 9.75 -1.24 -17.37
N ILE A 370 10.17 0.02 -17.25
CA ILE A 370 9.79 1.10 -18.16
C ILE A 370 11.01 1.58 -18.95
N PRO A 371 10.82 1.97 -20.22
CA PRO A 371 11.91 2.48 -21.05
C PRO A 371 12.32 3.91 -20.63
N PRO A 372 13.53 4.35 -20.97
CA PRO A 372 13.91 5.75 -20.88
C PRO A 372 12.93 6.66 -21.62
N GLY A 373 12.57 7.79 -21.00
CA GLY A 373 11.62 8.74 -21.59
C GLY A 373 10.14 8.33 -21.48
N PHE A 374 9.82 7.32 -20.65
CA PHE A 374 8.44 6.93 -20.36
C PHE A 374 7.59 8.13 -19.93
N ALA A 375 6.45 8.35 -20.61
CA ALA A 375 5.65 9.58 -20.49
C ALA A 375 4.51 9.47 -19.47
N GLY A 376 4.38 8.33 -18.77
CA GLY A 376 3.31 8.05 -17.83
C GLY A 376 2.30 7.04 -18.35
N VAL A 377 1.31 6.74 -17.54
CA VAL A 377 0.30 5.72 -17.81
C VAL A 377 -1.00 6.36 -18.29
N GLU A 378 -1.48 5.93 -19.44
CA GLU A 378 -2.80 6.30 -19.94
C GLU A 378 -3.88 5.36 -19.41
N ASP A 379 -3.59 4.05 -19.39
CA ASP A 379 -4.52 3.03 -18.95
C ASP A 379 -3.80 1.80 -18.39
N VAL A 380 -4.48 1.10 -17.48
CA VAL A 380 -4.09 -0.24 -17.03
C VAL A 380 -5.28 -1.18 -17.21
N ARG A 381 -5.06 -2.28 -17.93
CA ARG A 381 -6.05 -3.34 -18.15
C ARG A 381 -5.58 -4.65 -17.54
N VAL A 382 -6.53 -5.39 -17.02
CA VAL A 382 -6.31 -6.78 -16.60
C VAL A 382 -6.88 -7.67 -17.68
N GLU A 383 -6.01 -8.48 -18.29
CA GLU A 383 -6.36 -9.44 -19.33
C GLU A 383 -6.10 -10.87 -18.81
N PRO A 384 -6.62 -11.91 -19.44
CA PRO A 384 -6.27 -13.27 -19.07
C PRO A 384 -4.74 -13.46 -19.03
N ARG A 385 -4.21 -13.78 -17.84
CA ARG A 385 -2.81 -14.09 -17.58
C ARG A 385 -1.82 -12.92 -17.73
N ARG A 386 -2.27 -11.67 -17.83
CA ARG A 386 -1.39 -10.50 -17.85
C ARG A 386 -2.06 -9.22 -17.38
N ILE A 387 -1.24 -8.31 -16.87
CA ILE A 387 -1.56 -6.90 -16.68
C ILE A 387 -0.94 -6.15 -17.85
N VAL A 388 -1.68 -5.25 -18.46
CA VAL A 388 -1.21 -4.44 -19.59
C VAL A 388 -1.24 -2.97 -19.20
N VAL A 389 -0.08 -2.34 -19.20
CA VAL A 389 0.11 -0.91 -18.95
C VAL A 389 0.29 -0.21 -20.29
N ARG A 390 -0.60 0.73 -20.60
CA ARG A 390 -0.53 1.53 -21.83
C ARG A 390 0.14 2.88 -21.54
N GLU A 391 1.21 3.16 -22.27
CA GLU A 391 1.95 4.42 -22.15
C GLU A 391 1.16 5.59 -22.75
N ARG A 392 1.15 6.70 -22.03
CA ARG A 392 0.50 7.94 -22.47
C ARG A 392 1.18 8.53 -23.70
N GLY A 393 0.38 9.01 -24.65
CA GLY A 393 0.82 9.72 -25.85
C GLY A 393 1.40 8.83 -26.93
N THR A 394 2.09 7.73 -26.59
CA THR A 394 2.64 6.79 -27.56
C THR A 394 1.70 5.63 -27.84
N GLY A 395 0.84 5.28 -26.88
CA GLY A 395 -0.03 4.11 -26.92
C GLY A 395 0.71 2.77 -26.87
N LYS A 396 2.03 2.76 -26.65
CA LYS A 396 2.81 1.53 -26.45
C LYS A 396 2.35 0.78 -25.22
N GLU A 397 2.43 -0.54 -25.26
CA GLU A 397 1.98 -1.41 -24.18
C GLU A 397 3.14 -2.16 -23.55
N ILE A 398 3.12 -2.26 -22.22
CA ILE A 398 4.00 -3.08 -21.42
C ILE A 398 3.14 -4.17 -20.80
N ALA A 399 3.44 -5.42 -21.13
CA ALA A 399 2.75 -6.59 -20.58
C ALA A 399 3.54 -7.17 -19.41
N ILE A 400 2.84 -7.43 -18.31
CA ILE A 400 3.35 -8.06 -17.10
C ILE A 400 2.61 -9.37 -16.93
N ASP A 401 3.34 -10.49 -16.84
CA ASP A 401 2.74 -11.79 -16.58
C ASP A 401 2.01 -11.77 -15.24
N ASN A 402 0.75 -12.18 -15.26
CA ASN A 402 -0.11 -12.27 -14.09
C ASN A 402 -1.12 -13.42 -14.26
N THR A 403 -0.92 -14.47 -13.53
CA THR A 403 -1.83 -15.62 -13.52
C THR A 403 -2.73 -15.67 -12.27
N HIS A 404 -2.67 -14.61 -11.43
CA HIS A 404 -3.61 -14.44 -10.33
C HIS A 404 -5.03 -14.16 -10.85
N PRO A 405 -6.05 -14.60 -10.11
CA PRO A 405 -7.43 -14.29 -10.49
C PRO A 405 -7.67 -12.78 -10.49
N THR A 406 -8.48 -12.33 -11.41
CA THR A 406 -9.09 -11.00 -11.39
C THR A 406 -10.11 -10.90 -10.25
N PHE A 407 -10.31 -9.71 -9.74
CA PHE A 407 -11.25 -9.41 -8.65
C PHE A 407 -12.70 -9.68 -9.06
#